data_39320e1ee151c23846d50fd72903c09b
#
_entry.id   39320e1ee151c23846d50fd72903c09b
#
_cell.length_a   1.000
_cell.length_b   1.000
_cell.length_c   1.000
_cell.angle_alpha   90.00
_cell.angle_beta   90.00
_cell.angle_gamma   90.00
#
_symmetry.space_group_name_H-M   'P 1'
#
loop_
_entity.id
_entity.type
_entity.pdbx_description
1 polymer ?
#
loop_
_entity_poly.entity_id
_entity_poly.type
_entity_poly.pdbx_seq_one_letter_code
_entity_poly.pdbx_strand_id
1 'polypeptide(L)'
;MYLSWLYDVYEAYRGADGGTRIETRNRQWLEYHIDLSAALDDGAVYWHSNEIKLPQFSGADPLAAGVNRHYREVYDSLLKEERAYQEEYAAWDGSSCIDRFGTGLVMEDEYLWNGFYQVVLSRRSIGSRVFYDPVVETFDAETGELLGLEALFAGEEEAWLPALAGLLAEEGLSRAVGGGGFGRIAEHQEPMIDFAPAQELGAEVFQSFMLTPNGLGFAFSTGLAAPMCVGELIVLVPYEAAAGILKPEILERVTE
;
A
#
# COMPACT_ATOMS: atom_id res chain seq x y z
N MET A 1 9.63 -4.91 11.46
CA MET A 1 8.79 -4.71 12.67
C MET A 1 7.74 -3.60 12.49
N TYR A 2 7.64 -2.98 11.32
CA TYR A 2 6.76 -1.82 11.08
C TYR A 2 5.47 -2.14 10.35
N LEU A 3 5.36 -3.29 9.70
CA LEU A 3 4.11 -3.78 9.09
C LEU A 3 3.24 -4.65 10.01
N SER A 4 3.53 -4.65 11.32
CA SER A 4 2.72 -5.41 12.29
C SER A 4 1.23 -5.05 12.27
N TRP A 5 0.89 -3.87 11.80
CA TRP A 5 -0.46 -3.37 11.68
C TRP A 5 -1.25 -4.02 10.54
N LEU A 6 -0.63 -4.17 9.38
CA LEU A 6 -1.21 -4.91 8.26
C LEU A 6 -1.39 -6.36 8.65
N TYR A 7 -0.40 -6.96 9.30
CA TYR A 7 -0.52 -8.30 9.85
C TYR A 7 -1.66 -8.41 10.84
N ASP A 8 -1.83 -7.45 11.74
CA ASP A 8 -2.90 -7.48 12.74
C ASP A 8 -4.28 -7.31 12.10
N VAL A 9 -4.42 -6.48 11.07
CA VAL A 9 -5.66 -6.37 10.28
C VAL A 9 -5.99 -7.72 9.67
N TYR A 10 -5.05 -8.33 8.97
CA TYR A 10 -5.25 -9.61 8.31
C TYR A 10 -5.31 -10.78 9.29
N GLU A 11 -4.54 -10.81 10.39
CA GLU A 11 -4.62 -11.83 11.42
C GLU A 11 -5.93 -11.78 12.23
N ALA A 12 -6.44 -10.60 12.52
CA ALA A 12 -7.77 -10.47 13.15
C ALA A 12 -8.87 -11.07 12.27
N TYR A 13 -8.68 -11.08 10.95
CA TYR A 13 -9.62 -11.64 9.98
C TYR A 13 -9.40 -13.11 9.67
N ARG A 14 -8.22 -13.67 9.90
CA ARG A 14 -7.97 -15.12 9.83
C ARG A 14 -8.82 -15.93 10.81
N GLY A 15 -9.24 -15.32 11.92
CA GLY A 15 -9.92 -16.03 13.00
C GLY A 15 -11.39 -16.31 12.74
N ALA A 16 -12.07 -15.54 11.88
CA ALA A 16 -13.52 -15.64 11.74
C ALA A 16 -13.95 -16.66 10.65
N ASP A 17 -13.32 -16.69 9.47
CA ASP A 17 -13.80 -17.47 8.33
C ASP A 17 -12.73 -18.26 7.57
N GLY A 18 -11.52 -18.41 8.12
CA GLY A 18 -10.44 -19.13 7.44
C GLY A 18 -10.04 -18.48 6.13
N GLY A 19 -9.97 -17.15 6.12
CA GLY A 19 -9.63 -16.32 4.96
C GLY A 19 -8.51 -16.95 4.14
N THR A 20 -8.77 -17.24 2.89
CA THR A 20 -7.96 -18.11 2.06
C THR A 20 -6.64 -17.41 1.75
N ARG A 21 -5.61 -17.67 2.55
CA ARG A 21 -4.25 -17.39 2.14
C ARG A 21 -3.98 -18.22 0.90
N ILE A 22 -3.44 -17.63 -0.14
CA ILE A 22 -2.98 -18.42 -1.28
C ILE A 22 -1.86 -19.33 -0.78
N GLU A 23 -2.15 -20.63 -0.69
CA GLU A 23 -1.12 -21.62 -0.49
C GLU A 23 -0.12 -21.47 -1.63
N THR A 24 1.11 -21.24 -1.26
CA THR A 24 2.27 -21.00 -2.08
C THR A 24 2.19 -21.64 -3.48
N ARG A 25 1.80 -20.86 -4.48
CA ARG A 25 2.13 -21.15 -5.87
C ARG A 25 3.66 -21.13 -5.98
N ASN A 26 4.24 -22.01 -6.77
CA ASN A 26 5.69 -21.94 -7.05
C ASN A 26 6.03 -20.54 -7.50
N ARG A 27 6.63 -19.77 -6.61
CA ARG A 27 6.91 -18.37 -6.75
C ARG A 27 8.37 -18.16 -7.10
N GLN A 28 8.61 -17.35 -8.10
CA GLN A 28 9.90 -16.76 -8.38
C GLN A 28 9.87 -15.30 -7.96
N TRP A 29 11.05 -14.71 -7.79
CA TRP A 29 11.17 -13.34 -7.38
C TRP A 29 11.88 -12.52 -8.44
N LEU A 30 11.42 -11.30 -8.68
CA LEU A 30 12.20 -10.23 -9.28
C LEU A 30 12.92 -9.55 -8.13
N GLU A 31 14.21 -9.82 -7.99
CA GLU A 31 15.00 -9.31 -6.88
C GLU A 31 16.12 -8.41 -7.39
N TYR A 32 16.30 -7.30 -6.72
CA TYR A 32 17.44 -6.41 -6.86
C TYR A 32 17.79 -5.85 -5.48
N HIS A 33 19.07 -5.83 -5.17
CA HIS A 33 19.57 -5.25 -3.93
C HIS A 33 20.89 -4.56 -4.20
N ILE A 34 21.05 -3.35 -3.67
CA ILE A 34 22.30 -2.61 -3.70
C ILE A 34 22.47 -1.84 -2.40
N ASP A 35 23.69 -1.87 -1.89
CA ASP A 35 24.18 -1.00 -0.82
C ASP A 35 25.46 -0.34 -1.30
N LEU A 36 25.45 0.98 -1.36
CA LEU A 36 26.59 1.80 -1.70
C LEU A 36 26.96 2.67 -0.50
N SER A 37 28.26 2.78 -0.22
CA SER A 37 28.76 3.73 0.75
C SER A 37 30.01 4.44 0.19
N ALA A 38 30.09 5.74 0.41
CA ALA A 38 31.27 6.54 0.08
C ALA A 38 31.61 7.43 1.27
N ALA A 39 32.90 7.46 1.63
CA ALA A 39 33.42 8.41 2.60
C ALA A 39 33.76 9.72 1.88
N LEU A 40 33.26 10.83 2.40
CA LEU A 40 33.59 12.17 1.92
C LEU A 40 34.89 12.69 2.58
N ASP A 41 35.53 13.68 1.96
CA ASP A 41 36.77 14.28 2.45
C ASP A 41 36.63 14.93 3.85
N ASP A 42 35.41 15.32 4.24
CA ASP A 42 35.09 15.86 5.55
C ASP A 42 34.80 14.76 6.62
N GLY A 43 34.92 13.49 6.23
CA GLY A 43 34.66 12.34 7.10
C GLY A 43 33.18 11.94 7.17
N ALA A 44 32.28 12.62 6.47
CA ALA A 44 30.88 12.17 6.33
C ALA A 44 30.84 10.89 5.49
N VAL A 45 29.93 9.99 5.84
CA VAL A 45 29.68 8.76 5.07
C VAL A 45 28.34 8.93 4.35
N TYR A 46 28.40 8.92 3.04
CA TYR A 46 27.21 8.82 2.22
C TYR A 46 26.81 7.36 2.08
N TRP A 47 25.52 7.10 2.17
CA TRP A 47 25.00 5.75 2.08
C TRP A 47 23.72 5.71 1.22
N HIS A 48 23.67 4.77 0.30
CA HIS A 48 22.53 4.49 -0.55
C HIS A 48 22.18 3.01 -0.50
N SER A 49 20.92 2.71 -0.29
CA SER A 49 20.43 1.34 -0.29
C SER A 49 19.10 1.26 -1.05
N ASN A 50 18.99 0.31 -1.94
CA ASN A 50 17.73 -0.01 -2.62
C ASN A 50 17.48 -1.52 -2.58
N GLU A 51 16.26 -1.89 -2.25
CA GLU A 51 15.80 -3.27 -2.22
C GLU A 51 14.48 -3.40 -2.97
N ILE A 52 14.46 -4.23 -4.02
CA ILE A 52 13.27 -4.55 -4.80
C ILE A 52 13.05 -6.05 -4.69
N LYS A 53 11.85 -6.45 -4.27
CA LYS A 53 11.46 -7.86 -4.18
C LYS A 53 9.99 -8.01 -4.54
N LEU A 54 9.73 -8.38 -5.78
CA LEU A 54 8.39 -8.46 -6.38
C LEU A 54 8.07 -9.88 -6.84
N PRO A 55 6.80 -10.33 -6.74
CA PRO A 55 6.43 -11.71 -7.05
C PRO A 55 6.38 -11.99 -8.55
N GLN A 56 6.71 -13.23 -8.92
CA GLN A 56 6.47 -13.81 -10.23
C GLN A 56 5.88 -15.20 -10.04
N PHE A 57 4.70 -15.44 -10.57
CA PHE A 57 4.02 -16.72 -10.44
C PHE A 57 4.36 -17.66 -11.59
N SER A 58 4.48 -18.95 -11.27
CA SER A 58 4.46 -19.97 -12.30
C SER A 58 3.01 -20.28 -12.66
N GLY A 59 2.71 -20.31 -13.94
CA GLY A 59 1.39 -20.61 -14.45
C GLY A 59 1.04 -19.78 -15.68
N ALA A 60 -0.04 -20.16 -16.34
CA ALA A 60 -0.55 -19.47 -17.51
C ALA A 60 -2.01 -19.01 -17.29
N ASP A 61 -2.50 -19.07 -16.05
CA ASP A 61 -3.83 -18.55 -15.75
C ASP A 61 -3.84 -17.01 -15.81
N PRO A 62 -5.01 -16.40 -15.99
CA PRO A 62 -5.12 -14.95 -16.15
C PRO A 62 -4.50 -14.16 -14.99
N LEU A 63 -4.70 -14.61 -13.75
CA LEU A 63 -4.14 -13.96 -12.57
C LEU A 63 -2.61 -13.95 -12.62
N ALA A 64 -1.98 -15.11 -12.85
CA ALA A 64 -0.53 -15.20 -12.96
C ALA A 64 0.01 -14.31 -14.09
N ALA A 65 -0.67 -14.30 -15.24
CA ALA A 65 -0.28 -13.47 -16.37
C ALA A 65 -0.38 -11.97 -16.07
N GLY A 66 -1.47 -11.54 -15.42
CA GLY A 66 -1.70 -10.14 -15.04
C GLY A 66 -0.69 -9.64 -14.02
N VAL A 67 -0.56 -10.36 -12.91
CA VAL A 67 0.39 -10.04 -11.83
C VAL A 67 1.83 -10.01 -12.34
N ASN A 68 2.23 -11.01 -13.14
CA ASN A 68 3.58 -11.07 -13.70
C ASN A 68 3.88 -9.91 -14.65
N ARG A 69 2.93 -9.52 -15.49
CA ARG A 69 3.07 -8.36 -16.38
C ARG A 69 3.24 -7.09 -15.58
N HIS A 70 2.34 -6.83 -14.62
CA HIS A 70 2.37 -5.65 -13.79
C HIS A 70 3.69 -5.51 -13.04
N TYR A 71 4.10 -6.54 -12.28
CA TYR A 71 5.33 -6.45 -11.51
C TYR A 71 6.60 -6.47 -12.35
N ARG A 72 6.56 -6.99 -13.58
CA ARG A 72 7.67 -6.82 -14.52
C ARG A 72 7.83 -5.37 -14.92
N GLU A 73 6.74 -4.69 -15.25
CA GLU A 73 6.75 -3.26 -15.62
C GLU A 73 7.21 -2.39 -14.45
N VAL A 74 6.70 -2.65 -13.24
CA VAL A 74 7.12 -1.95 -12.01
C VAL A 74 8.61 -2.16 -11.74
N TYR A 75 9.08 -3.42 -11.82
CA TYR A 75 10.49 -3.76 -11.60
C TYR A 75 11.41 -3.06 -12.61
N ASP A 76 11.06 -3.10 -13.89
CA ASP A 76 11.86 -2.47 -14.94
C ASP A 76 11.91 -0.93 -14.78
N SER A 77 10.80 -0.31 -14.35
CA SER A 77 10.76 1.13 -14.02
C SER A 77 11.67 1.47 -12.84
N LEU A 78 11.56 0.72 -11.74
CA LEU A 78 12.40 0.94 -10.56
C LEU A 78 13.88 0.73 -10.86
N LEU A 79 14.24 -0.27 -11.66
CA LEU A 79 15.63 -0.47 -12.09
C LEU A 79 16.15 0.67 -12.97
N LYS A 80 15.29 1.24 -13.81
CA LYS A 80 15.67 2.40 -14.63
C LYS A 80 15.94 3.62 -13.77
N GLU A 81 15.09 3.88 -12.79
CA GLU A 81 15.28 4.97 -11.82
C GLU A 81 16.56 4.77 -11.01
N GLU A 82 16.80 3.55 -10.55
CA GLU A 82 18.01 3.20 -9.81
C GLU A 82 19.29 3.44 -10.63
N ARG A 83 19.29 3.04 -11.90
CA ARG A 83 20.44 3.26 -12.79
C ARG A 83 20.71 4.76 -13.01
N ALA A 84 19.65 5.54 -13.25
CA ALA A 84 19.77 6.98 -13.39
C ALA A 84 20.35 7.62 -12.11
N TYR A 85 19.92 7.16 -10.95
CA TYR A 85 20.46 7.59 -9.68
C TYR A 85 21.95 7.23 -9.50
N GLN A 86 22.35 6.01 -9.88
CA GLN A 86 23.75 5.59 -9.82
C GLN A 86 24.65 6.40 -10.76
N GLU A 87 24.16 6.76 -11.94
CA GLU A 87 24.88 7.64 -12.87
C GLU A 87 25.06 9.05 -12.30
N GLU A 88 24.03 9.61 -11.68
CA GLU A 88 24.08 10.89 -10.97
C GLU A 88 25.08 10.84 -9.80
N TYR A 89 25.00 9.78 -9.00
CA TYR A 89 25.90 9.56 -7.89
C TYR A 89 27.38 9.41 -8.33
N ALA A 90 27.63 8.68 -9.39
CA ALA A 90 28.98 8.50 -9.93
C ALA A 90 29.60 9.81 -10.48
N ALA A 91 28.75 10.74 -10.90
CA ALA A 91 29.16 12.07 -11.39
C ALA A 91 29.27 13.12 -10.26
N TRP A 92 28.89 12.77 -9.05
CA TRP A 92 28.86 13.70 -7.92
C TRP A 92 30.25 14.04 -7.42
N ASP A 93 30.52 15.33 -7.26
CA ASP A 93 31.82 15.88 -6.84
C ASP A 93 31.92 16.19 -5.33
N GLY A 94 30.86 15.84 -4.56
CA GLY A 94 30.81 16.12 -3.13
C GLY A 94 30.38 17.54 -2.75
N SER A 95 30.12 18.40 -3.73
CA SER A 95 29.81 19.82 -3.50
C SER A 95 28.37 20.11 -3.10
N SER A 96 27.46 19.16 -3.32
CA SER A 96 26.05 19.29 -3.01
C SER A 96 25.54 18.06 -2.25
N CYS A 97 24.54 18.24 -1.41
CA CYS A 97 23.87 17.13 -0.76
C CYS A 97 23.01 16.38 -1.79
N ILE A 98 23.24 15.09 -1.98
CA ILE A 98 22.34 14.25 -2.74
C ILE A 98 21.22 13.82 -1.79
N ASP A 99 20.00 14.31 -2.04
CA ASP A 99 18.85 14.15 -1.13
C ASP A 99 18.28 12.74 -1.06
N ARG A 100 18.76 11.78 -1.87
CA ARG A 100 18.23 10.42 -1.89
C ARG A 100 19.20 9.46 -1.23
N PHE A 101 18.76 8.88 -0.12
CA PHE A 101 19.55 7.93 0.66
C PHE A 101 19.16 6.47 0.42
N GLY A 102 18.00 6.21 -0.14
CA GLY A 102 17.57 4.87 -0.47
C GLY A 102 16.07 4.76 -0.73
N THR A 103 15.74 3.77 -1.52
CA THR A 103 14.35 3.42 -1.84
C THR A 103 14.20 1.91 -1.83
N GLY A 104 12.96 1.42 -1.89
CA GLY A 104 12.71 0.01 -2.01
C GLY A 104 11.22 -0.26 -2.21
N LEU A 105 10.93 -1.40 -2.78
CA LEU A 105 9.58 -1.92 -2.88
C LEU A 105 9.64 -3.44 -2.66
N VAL A 106 9.14 -3.89 -1.53
CA VAL A 106 9.26 -5.27 -1.10
C VAL A 106 7.87 -5.84 -0.83
N MET A 107 7.57 -6.98 -1.43
CA MET A 107 6.37 -7.72 -1.10
C MET A 107 6.50 -8.34 0.28
N GLU A 108 5.51 -8.07 1.11
CA GLU A 108 5.42 -8.55 2.49
C GLU A 108 4.43 -9.71 2.63
N ASP A 109 3.24 -9.59 2.06
CA ASP A 109 2.21 -10.63 2.13
C ASP A 109 1.26 -10.59 0.93
N GLU A 110 0.34 -11.55 0.86
CA GLU A 110 -0.69 -11.67 -0.17
C GLU A 110 -1.93 -12.35 0.37
N TYR A 111 -3.09 -12.00 -0.19
CA TYR A 111 -4.40 -12.52 0.20
C TYR A 111 -5.26 -12.78 -1.03
N LEU A 112 -6.01 -13.86 -1.00
CA LEU A 112 -7.09 -14.11 -1.96
C LEU A 112 -8.39 -14.21 -1.16
N TRP A 113 -9.32 -13.33 -1.44
CA TRP A 113 -10.63 -13.33 -0.82
C TRP A 113 -11.71 -12.91 -1.82
N ASN A 114 -12.77 -13.69 -1.92
CA ASN A 114 -13.92 -13.45 -2.81
C ASN A 114 -13.53 -13.03 -4.24
N GLY A 115 -12.51 -13.73 -4.82
CA GLY A 115 -12.02 -13.45 -6.16
C GLY A 115 -11.17 -12.19 -6.29
N PHE A 116 -10.83 -11.52 -5.20
CA PHE A 116 -9.85 -10.42 -5.16
C PHE A 116 -8.51 -10.93 -4.66
N TYR A 117 -7.49 -10.79 -5.50
CA TYR A 117 -6.12 -11.10 -5.10
C TYR A 117 -5.40 -9.81 -4.71
N GLN A 118 -4.89 -9.76 -3.50
CA GLN A 118 -4.30 -8.56 -2.92
C GLN A 118 -2.86 -8.81 -2.55
N VAL A 119 -1.98 -7.92 -2.98
CA VAL A 119 -0.56 -7.92 -2.67
C VAL A 119 -0.25 -6.76 -1.77
N VAL A 120 0.35 -7.06 -0.64
CA VAL A 120 0.81 -6.07 0.33
C VAL A 120 2.29 -5.84 0.12
N LEU A 121 2.65 -4.62 -0.19
CA LEU A 121 4.01 -4.18 -0.41
C LEU A 121 4.39 -3.15 0.65
N SER A 122 5.67 -3.11 0.96
CA SER A 122 6.30 -2.03 1.72
C SER A 122 7.14 -1.18 0.78
N ARG A 123 6.79 0.09 0.65
CA ARG A 123 7.64 1.07 0.00
C ARG A 123 8.55 1.68 1.04
N ARG A 124 9.85 1.48 0.87
CA ARG A 124 10.86 2.05 1.73
C ARG A 124 11.39 3.34 1.12
N SER A 125 11.48 4.38 1.92
CA SER A 125 12.24 5.59 1.58
C SER A 125 13.18 5.94 2.73
N ILE A 126 14.42 6.27 2.38
CA ILE A 126 15.46 6.60 3.34
C ILE A 126 15.95 8.00 3.05
N GLY A 127 15.68 8.89 4.00
CA GLY A 127 16.23 10.24 4.04
C GLY A 127 16.90 10.46 5.39
N SER A 128 16.61 11.56 6.06
CA SER A 128 17.02 11.77 7.46
C SER A 128 16.40 10.73 8.42
N ARG A 129 15.38 10.04 7.98
CA ARG A 129 14.71 8.90 8.66
C ARG A 129 14.34 7.85 7.63
N VAL A 130 14.12 6.65 8.10
CA VAL A 130 13.55 5.56 7.28
C VAL A 130 12.05 5.60 7.43
N PHE A 131 11.36 5.67 6.30
CA PHE A 131 9.90 5.53 6.22
C PHE A 131 9.58 4.23 5.51
N TYR A 132 8.51 3.59 5.94
CA TYR A 132 7.92 2.43 5.29
C TYR A 132 6.46 2.76 5.05
N ASP A 133 6.09 2.91 3.80
CA ASP A 133 4.71 3.21 3.42
C ASP A 133 4.04 1.93 2.91
N PRO A 134 2.88 1.57 3.45
CA PRO A 134 2.13 0.43 2.96
C PRO A 134 1.56 0.74 1.58
N VAL A 135 1.73 -0.20 0.67
CA VAL A 135 1.10 -0.18 -0.65
C VAL A 135 0.31 -1.47 -0.79
N VAL A 136 -0.98 -1.35 -1.05
CA VAL A 136 -1.83 -2.51 -1.34
C VAL A 136 -2.29 -2.43 -2.78
N GLU A 137 -2.03 -3.49 -3.52
CA GLU A 137 -2.46 -3.62 -4.91
C GLU A 137 -3.46 -4.77 -5.01
N THR A 138 -4.64 -4.46 -5.52
CA THR A 138 -5.75 -5.41 -5.62
C THR A 138 -5.97 -5.78 -7.07
N PHE A 139 -5.97 -7.08 -7.36
CA PHE A 139 -6.21 -7.63 -8.68
C PHE A 139 -7.53 -8.40 -8.68
N ASP A 140 -8.24 -8.37 -9.79
CA ASP A 140 -9.31 -9.33 -10.05
C ASP A 140 -8.71 -10.70 -10.33
N ALA A 141 -9.08 -11.70 -9.53
CA ALA A 141 -8.46 -13.02 -9.63
C ALA A 141 -8.88 -13.82 -10.87
N GLU A 142 -9.99 -13.46 -11.51
CA GLU A 142 -10.46 -14.13 -12.72
C GLU A 142 -9.78 -13.58 -13.98
N THR A 143 -9.58 -12.26 -14.03
CA THR A 143 -9.01 -11.58 -15.19
C THR A 143 -7.53 -11.29 -15.06
N GLY A 144 -7.01 -11.18 -13.84
CA GLY A 144 -5.65 -10.75 -13.54
C GLY A 144 -5.44 -9.24 -13.73
N GLU A 145 -6.51 -8.46 -13.85
CA GLU A 145 -6.43 -7.01 -14.00
C GLU A 145 -6.20 -6.35 -12.64
N LEU A 146 -5.29 -5.38 -12.60
CA LEU A 146 -5.12 -4.51 -11.44
C LEU A 146 -6.34 -3.58 -11.35
N LEU A 147 -6.98 -3.55 -10.19
CA LEU A 147 -8.16 -2.74 -9.94
C LEU A 147 -7.75 -1.36 -9.41
N GLY A 148 -8.22 -0.31 -10.06
CA GLY A 148 -8.20 1.04 -9.52
C GLY A 148 -9.49 1.33 -8.74
N LEU A 149 -9.54 2.47 -8.07
CA LEU A 149 -10.72 2.89 -7.30
C LEU A 149 -11.98 3.04 -8.16
N GLU A 150 -11.82 3.48 -9.39
CA GLU A 150 -12.90 3.59 -10.37
C GLU A 150 -13.58 2.24 -10.69
N ALA A 151 -12.88 1.13 -10.44
CA ALA A 151 -13.48 -0.21 -10.56
C ALA A 151 -14.43 -0.52 -9.39
N LEU A 152 -14.26 0.12 -8.24
CA LEU A 152 -15.06 -0.14 -7.03
C LEU A 152 -16.30 0.75 -6.93
N PHE A 153 -16.16 2.04 -7.29
CA PHE A 153 -17.17 3.05 -7.00
C PHE A 153 -18.09 3.34 -8.20
N ALA A 154 -19.34 3.65 -7.88
CA ALA A 154 -20.35 4.02 -8.86
C ALA A 154 -20.31 5.52 -9.16
N GLY A 155 -20.43 5.87 -10.45
CA GLY A 155 -20.42 7.28 -10.88
C GLY A 155 -19.02 7.85 -11.06
N GLU A 156 -19.00 9.17 -11.22
CA GLU A 156 -17.75 9.92 -11.46
C GLU A 156 -17.02 10.22 -10.13
N GLU A 157 -15.72 10.48 -10.23
CA GLU A 157 -14.84 10.72 -9.07
C GLU A 157 -15.35 11.85 -8.17
N GLU A 158 -15.83 12.93 -8.78
CA GLU A 158 -16.36 14.10 -8.07
C GLU A 158 -17.57 13.79 -7.19
N ALA A 159 -18.26 12.67 -7.46
CA ALA A 159 -19.41 12.24 -6.66
C ALA A 159 -19.00 11.30 -5.52
N TRP A 160 -18.18 10.28 -5.79
CA TRP A 160 -17.86 9.29 -4.77
C TRP A 160 -16.69 9.70 -3.85
N LEU A 161 -15.72 10.49 -4.32
CA LEU A 161 -14.54 10.86 -3.53
C LEU A 161 -14.88 11.66 -2.26
N PRO A 162 -15.71 12.73 -2.32
CA PRO A 162 -16.16 13.43 -1.12
C PRO A 162 -16.99 12.54 -0.18
N ALA A 163 -17.82 11.66 -0.75
CA ALA A 163 -18.62 10.73 0.04
C ALA A 163 -17.73 9.71 0.76
N LEU A 164 -16.72 9.16 0.09
CA LEU A 164 -15.74 8.26 0.69
C LEU A 164 -15.00 8.92 1.85
N ALA A 165 -14.50 10.13 1.67
CA ALA A 165 -13.80 10.86 2.73
C ALA A 165 -14.72 11.15 3.94
N GLY A 166 -15.99 11.47 3.70
CA GLY A 166 -17.00 11.59 4.75
C GLY A 166 -17.21 10.28 5.50
N LEU A 167 -17.37 9.17 4.76
CA LEU A 167 -17.52 7.84 5.36
C LEU A 167 -16.29 7.42 6.18
N LEU A 168 -15.10 7.70 5.70
CA LEU A 168 -13.86 7.43 6.45
C LEU A 168 -13.84 8.19 7.77
N ALA A 169 -14.27 9.45 7.78
CA ALA A 169 -14.31 10.27 8.99
C ALA A 169 -15.39 9.83 9.99
N GLU A 170 -16.58 9.46 9.49
CA GLU A 170 -17.77 9.20 10.31
C GLU A 170 -17.88 7.73 10.74
N GLU A 171 -17.64 6.81 9.82
CA GLU A 171 -17.85 5.37 10.00
C GLU A 171 -16.56 4.56 10.01
N GLY A 172 -15.42 5.20 9.69
CA GLY A 172 -14.14 4.53 9.64
C GLY A 172 -13.74 3.93 10.98
N LEU A 173 -13.20 2.72 10.93
CA LEU A 173 -12.60 2.04 12.06
C LEU A 173 -11.09 2.10 11.91
N SER A 174 -10.40 2.72 12.85
CA SER A 174 -8.94 2.74 12.90
C SER A 174 -8.43 2.09 14.17
N ARG A 175 -7.17 1.68 14.15
CA ARG A 175 -6.50 1.21 15.35
C ARG A 175 -5.99 2.40 16.16
N ALA A 176 -6.22 2.39 17.47
CA ALA A 176 -5.69 3.43 18.34
C ALA A 176 -4.15 3.42 18.38
N VAL A 177 -3.55 4.60 18.42
CA VAL A 177 -2.11 4.77 18.66
C VAL A 177 -1.76 4.18 20.02
N GLY A 178 -0.80 3.25 20.04
CA GLY A 178 -0.35 2.61 21.29
C GLY A 178 -0.91 1.22 21.56
N GLY A 179 -1.69 0.67 20.63
CA GLY A 179 -2.21 -0.71 20.71
C GLY A 179 -3.64 -0.76 21.25
N GLY A 180 -4.37 -1.73 20.81
CA GLY A 180 -5.78 -1.92 21.09
C GLY A 180 -6.50 -2.50 19.88
N GLY A 181 -7.77 -2.79 19.98
CA GLY A 181 -8.61 -3.19 18.86
C GLY A 181 -8.93 -2.01 17.95
N PHE A 182 -9.48 -2.31 16.77
CA PHE A 182 -10.08 -1.31 15.91
C PHE A 182 -11.29 -0.66 16.58
N GLY A 183 -11.37 0.66 16.51
CA GLY A 183 -12.49 1.44 17.01
C GLY A 183 -12.81 2.59 16.06
N ARG A 184 -13.98 3.22 16.21
CA ARG A 184 -14.36 4.36 15.38
C ARG A 184 -13.36 5.51 15.55
N ILE A 185 -12.98 6.13 14.43
CA ILE A 185 -12.06 7.29 14.42
C ILE A 185 -12.58 8.39 15.34
N ALA A 186 -13.89 8.66 15.29
CA ALA A 186 -14.53 9.67 16.12
C ALA A 186 -14.45 9.38 17.64
N GLU A 187 -14.28 8.12 18.05
CA GLU A 187 -14.18 7.70 19.46
C GLU A 187 -12.74 7.73 19.98
N HIS A 188 -11.75 7.61 19.09
CA HIS A 188 -10.32 7.60 19.45
C HIS A 188 -9.73 8.97 19.68
N GLN A 189 -10.54 9.95 19.69
CA GLN A 189 -10.19 11.34 19.93
C GLN A 189 -9.37 12.02 18.88
N GLU A 190 -10.04 13.00 18.40
CA GLU A 190 -9.48 14.27 18.10
C GLU A 190 -8.79 14.44 16.80
N PRO A 191 -8.53 15.68 16.48
CA PRO A 191 -8.15 16.21 15.17
C PRO A 191 -6.83 15.65 14.65
N MET A 192 -6.41 14.47 15.11
CA MET A 192 -5.22 13.79 14.60
C MET A 192 -5.42 13.07 13.28
N ILE A 193 -6.66 12.78 12.91
CA ILE A 193 -6.98 12.13 11.63
C ILE A 193 -7.89 13.08 10.86
N ASP A 194 -7.38 13.58 9.75
CA ASP A 194 -8.09 14.51 8.88
C ASP A 194 -7.94 14.06 7.42
N PHE A 195 -9.05 13.72 6.79
CA PHE A 195 -9.08 13.30 5.40
C PHE A 195 -9.28 14.46 4.41
N ALA A 196 -9.47 15.68 4.88
CA ALA A 196 -9.59 16.83 3.99
C ALA A 196 -8.34 17.06 3.13
N PRO A 197 -7.11 16.97 3.67
CA PRO A 197 -5.90 17.04 2.83
C PRO A 197 -5.85 15.94 1.78
N ALA A 198 -6.27 14.72 2.13
CA ALA A 198 -6.32 13.60 1.18
C ALA A 198 -7.36 13.86 0.07
N GLN A 199 -8.49 14.46 0.38
CA GLN A 199 -9.49 14.90 -0.59
C GLN A 199 -8.94 15.94 -1.58
N GLU A 200 -8.17 16.90 -1.07
CA GLU A 200 -7.55 17.95 -1.88
C GLU A 200 -6.50 17.40 -2.86
N LEU A 201 -5.83 16.29 -2.50
CA LEU A 201 -4.84 15.62 -3.35
C LEU A 201 -5.46 14.72 -4.43
N GLY A 202 -6.78 14.42 -4.35
CA GLY A 202 -7.47 13.58 -5.32
C GLY A 202 -7.50 12.09 -4.95
N ALA A 203 -8.05 11.28 -5.86
CA ALA A 203 -8.25 9.84 -5.64
C ALA A 203 -6.95 9.03 -5.49
N GLU A 204 -5.83 9.55 -5.98
CA GLU A 204 -4.55 8.86 -5.94
C GLU A 204 -4.06 8.51 -4.53
N VAL A 205 -4.46 9.28 -3.50
CA VAL A 205 -4.09 9.00 -2.11
C VAL A 205 -4.84 7.82 -1.51
N PHE A 206 -5.92 7.36 -2.16
CA PHE A 206 -6.74 6.23 -1.75
C PHE A 206 -6.44 4.95 -2.54
N GLN A 207 -5.43 4.96 -3.42
CA GLN A 207 -5.10 3.82 -4.28
C GLN A 207 -4.61 2.58 -3.50
N SER A 208 -4.07 2.75 -2.30
CA SER A 208 -3.72 1.63 -1.42
C SER A 208 -4.96 1.17 -0.66
N PHE A 209 -5.85 0.46 -1.35
CA PHE A 209 -7.08 -0.08 -0.77
C PHE A 209 -7.07 -1.60 -0.69
N MET A 210 -7.87 -2.13 0.22
CA MET A 210 -8.04 -3.56 0.43
C MET A 210 -9.52 -3.93 0.60
N LEU A 211 -9.91 -5.05 0.02
CA LEU A 211 -11.21 -5.66 0.23
C LEU A 211 -11.08 -6.79 1.24
N THR A 212 -11.75 -6.65 2.38
CA THR A 212 -11.62 -7.59 3.51
C THR A 212 -13.00 -8.12 3.93
N PRO A 213 -13.09 -9.23 4.64
CA PRO A 213 -14.39 -9.73 5.14
C PRO A 213 -15.19 -8.73 5.99
N ASN A 214 -14.53 -7.69 6.54
CA ASN A 214 -15.17 -6.75 7.46
C ASN A 214 -15.35 -5.34 6.90
N GLY A 215 -14.92 -5.10 5.66
CA GLY A 215 -15.07 -3.79 5.03
C GLY A 215 -14.01 -3.47 4.01
N LEU A 216 -14.18 -2.30 3.42
CA LEU A 216 -13.23 -1.69 2.51
C LEU A 216 -12.17 -0.96 3.34
N GLY A 217 -10.92 -1.39 3.21
CA GLY A 217 -9.78 -0.82 3.91
C GLY A 217 -8.98 0.14 3.05
N PHE A 218 -8.36 1.12 3.68
CA PHE A 218 -7.42 2.06 3.05
C PHE A 218 -6.17 2.16 3.89
N ALA A 219 -5.02 2.09 3.24
CA ALA A 219 -3.72 2.30 3.88
C ALA A 219 -3.17 3.66 3.45
N PHE A 220 -2.88 4.51 4.43
CA PHE A 220 -2.35 5.85 4.23
C PHE A 220 -0.89 5.90 4.66
N SER A 221 -0.07 6.51 3.82
CA SER A 221 1.32 6.81 4.14
C SER A 221 1.43 7.77 5.31
N THR A 222 2.54 7.67 6.01
CA THR A 222 2.86 8.51 7.16
C THR A 222 2.76 10.00 6.84
N GLY A 223 1.96 10.73 7.60
CA GLY A 223 1.79 12.18 7.47
C GLY A 223 0.76 12.62 6.43
N LEU A 224 0.07 11.68 5.75
CA LEU A 224 -0.91 12.01 4.73
C LEU A 224 -2.29 12.36 5.34
N ALA A 225 -2.85 11.46 6.13
CA ALA A 225 -4.16 11.66 6.78
C ALA A 225 -4.05 11.89 8.29
N ALA A 226 -2.85 11.79 8.85
CA ALA A 226 -2.57 11.99 10.27
C ALA A 226 -1.16 12.55 10.47
N PRO A 227 -0.87 13.19 11.62
CA PRO A 227 0.48 13.65 11.93
C PRO A 227 1.52 12.52 11.86
N MET A 228 2.74 12.86 11.48
CA MET A 228 3.84 11.88 11.32
C MET A 228 4.10 11.03 12.57
N CYS A 229 3.76 11.50 13.76
CA CYS A 229 3.92 10.75 15.00
C CYS A 229 2.93 9.58 15.14
N VAL A 230 1.87 9.57 14.35
CA VAL A 230 0.88 8.47 14.28
C VAL A 230 1.45 7.30 13.48
N GLY A 231 2.32 7.58 12.51
CA GLY A 231 2.85 6.58 11.58
C GLY A 231 1.88 6.30 10.42
N GLU A 232 1.95 5.08 9.91
CA GLU A 232 1.03 4.57 8.89
C GLU A 232 -0.38 4.42 9.49
N LEU A 233 -1.39 4.76 8.72
CA LEU A 233 -2.78 4.67 9.13
C LEU A 233 -3.55 3.72 8.22
N ILE A 234 -4.23 2.76 8.83
CA ILE A 234 -5.19 1.91 8.14
C ILE A 234 -6.59 2.21 8.67
N VAL A 235 -7.52 2.44 7.77
CA VAL A 235 -8.91 2.72 8.09
C VAL A 235 -9.80 1.74 7.34
N LEU A 236 -10.71 1.10 8.06
CA LEU A 236 -11.74 0.21 7.52
C LEU A 236 -13.09 0.90 7.53
N VAL A 237 -13.78 0.86 6.40
CA VAL A 237 -15.18 1.31 6.27
C VAL A 237 -16.06 0.07 6.09
N PRO A 238 -17.04 -0.18 6.99
CA PRO A 238 -17.98 -1.28 6.81
C PRO A 238 -18.70 -1.21 5.46
N TYR A 239 -18.93 -2.34 4.80
CA TYR A 239 -19.59 -2.38 3.49
C TYR A 239 -21.01 -1.81 3.54
N GLU A 240 -21.72 -1.99 4.65
CA GLU A 240 -23.05 -1.42 4.84
C GLU A 240 -23.02 0.12 4.76
N ALA A 241 -21.99 0.76 5.30
CA ALA A 241 -21.81 2.20 5.22
C ALA A 241 -21.43 2.64 3.80
N ALA A 242 -20.58 1.86 3.12
CA ALA A 242 -20.11 2.15 1.77
C ALA A 242 -21.09 1.75 0.66
N ALA A 243 -22.18 1.03 0.98
CA ALA A 243 -23.11 0.46 -0.01
C ALA A 243 -23.70 1.50 -0.98
N GLY A 244 -23.86 2.74 -0.54
CA GLY A 244 -24.41 3.82 -1.37
C GLY A 244 -23.46 4.36 -2.44
N ILE A 245 -22.15 4.06 -2.34
CA ILE A 245 -21.14 4.52 -3.29
C ILE A 245 -20.46 3.38 -4.04
N LEU A 246 -20.53 2.15 -3.55
CA LEU A 246 -19.97 0.98 -4.23
C LEU A 246 -20.84 0.58 -5.45
N LYS A 247 -20.18 0.04 -6.47
CA LYS A 247 -20.90 -0.63 -7.56
C LYS A 247 -21.64 -1.85 -7.05
N PRO A 248 -22.86 -2.12 -7.56
CA PRO A 248 -23.66 -3.27 -7.10
C PRO A 248 -22.92 -4.61 -7.23
N GLU A 249 -22.18 -4.82 -8.32
CA GLU A 249 -21.42 -6.05 -8.56
C GLU A 249 -20.27 -6.24 -7.56
N ILE A 250 -19.65 -5.14 -7.10
CA ILE A 250 -18.62 -5.21 -6.05
C ILE A 250 -19.29 -5.54 -4.71
N LEU A 251 -20.37 -4.83 -4.39
CA LEU A 251 -21.09 -5.05 -3.13
C LEU A 251 -21.63 -6.50 -3.02
N GLU A 252 -22.23 -7.04 -4.08
CA GLU A 252 -22.66 -8.43 -4.14
C GLU A 252 -21.51 -9.38 -3.85
N ARG A 253 -20.38 -9.21 -4.55
CA ARG A 253 -19.20 -10.07 -4.45
C ARG A 253 -18.56 -10.04 -3.05
N VAL A 254 -18.57 -8.89 -2.35
CA VAL A 254 -17.98 -8.77 -1.01
C VAL A 254 -18.94 -9.17 0.13
N THR A 255 -20.22 -9.41 -0.17
CA THR A 255 -21.22 -9.80 0.82
C THR A 255 -21.67 -11.27 0.71
N GLU A 256 -21.24 -11.99 -0.33
CA GLU A 256 -21.40 -13.45 -0.46
C GLU A 256 -20.44 -14.22 0.47
#